data_f4d870d022e2b72325afc41c320d2a37
#
_entry.id   f4d870d022e2b72325afc41c320d2a37
#
_cell.length_a   1.000
_cell.length_b   1.000
_cell.length_c   1.000
_cell.angle_alpha   90.00
_cell.angle_beta   90.00
_cell.angle_gamma   90.00
#
_symmetry.space_group_name_H-M   'P 1'
#
loop_
_entity.id
_entity.type
_entity.pdbx_description
1 polymer ?
#
loop_
_entity_poly.entity_id
_entity_poly.type
_entity_poly.pdbx_seq_one_letter_code
_entity_poly.pdbx_strand_id
1 'polypeptide(L)'
;ICSLGLIFGRKIDPTKNGIWKSRWDMFRDILIYMEHEKRTSEFLAYLFDFARFTALKDRGSIEEVRELYNQIVQGALQKINEIFMFSGTEMRIVNKQFVLCKAGEEVVYSAPKVHIVTNQYIRELPERIKGDIESQDYNSVITKSRTLLEEVLIYIIEKTTKERYKSKGDLVRIYNEMRDLMHMKPQSDWDKRVNELLNGINRIVNAVASMRNMNSDAHGVGTGRITINKREALLVANSSMMVAEYWLSVLNNEKG
;
A
#
# COMPACT_ATOMS: atom_id res chain seq x y z
N ILE A 1 15.91 23.89 5.24
CA ILE A 1 14.76 23.34 5.98
C ILE A 1 13.48 24.08 5.59
N CYS A 2 13.47 25.41 5.51
CA CYS A 2 12.28 26.15 5.07
C CYS A 2 11.79 25.72 3.69
N SER A 3 12.67 25.47 2.72
CA SER A 3 12.33 24.93 1.40
C SER A 3 11.71 23.54 1.49
N LEU A 4 12.18 22.70 2.44
CA LEU A 4 11.62 21.38 2.70
C LEU A 4 10.16 21.47 3.18
N GLY A 5 9.87 22.41 4.09
CA GLY A 5 8.50 22.66 4.52
C GLY A 5 7.56 23.06 3.38
N LEU A 6 8.03 23.92 2.47
CA LEU A 6 7.24 24.37 1.31
C LEU A 6 6.88 23.23 0.36
N ILE A 7 7.78 22.24 0.17
CA ILE A 7 7.53 21.06 -0.67
C ILE A 7 6.31 20.27 -0.16
N PHE A 8 6.13 20.25 1.17
CA PHE A 8 5.01 19.57 1.82
C PHE A 8 3.83 20.50 2.16
N GLY A 9 3.82 21.72 1.60
CA GLY A 9 2.71 22.67 1.77
C GLY A 9 2.74 23.43 3.09
N ARG A 10 3.86 23.39 3.86
CA ARG A 10 3.99 24.10 5.13
C ARG A 10 5.04 25.20 5.05
N LYS A 11 4.62 26.45 5.28
CA LYS A 11 5.54 27.55 5.50
C LYS A 11 6.08 27.48 6.94
N ILE A 12 7.38 27.25 7.09
CA ILE A 12 8.06 27.22 8.38
C ILE A 12 8.52 28.62 8.74
N ASP A 13 8.09 29.11 9.89
CA ASP A 13 8.62 30.34 10.45
C ASP A 13 10.01 30.08 11.02
N PRO A 14 11.07 30.71 10.49
CA PRO A 14 12.44 30.53 10.96
C PRO A 14 12.69 31.17 12.32
N THR A 15 11.75 31.94 12.86
CA THR A 15 11.89 32.64 14.13
C THR A 15 10.84 32.18 15.15
N LYS A 16 11.15 32.36 16.43
CA LYS A 16 10.21 32.23 17.55
C LYS A 16 10.45 33.43 18.49
N ASN A 17 9.46 34.26 18.68
CA ASN A 17 9.55 35.49 19.49
C ASN A 17 10.74 36.40 19.06
N GLY A 18 10.96 36.53 17.76
CA GLY A 18 12.07 37.33 17.20
C GLY A 18 13.47 36.70 17.24
N ILE A 19 13.60 35.48 17.79
CA ILE A 19 14.87 34.73 17.87
C ILE A 19 14.90 33.67 16.78
N TRP A 20 16.02 33.52 16.09
CA TRP A 20 16.21 32.47 15.09
C TRP A 20 16.14 31.09 15.71
N LYS A 21 15.29 30.22 15.13
CA LYS A 21 15.24 28.80 15.48
C LYS A 21 16.48 28.06 15.02
N SER A 22 16.88 27.04 15.80
CA SER A 22 17.87 26.07 15.33
C SER A 22 17.34 25.27 14.12
N ARG A 23 18.24 24.69 13.33
CA ARG A 23 17.84 23.77 12.24
C ARG A 23 17.00 22.61 12.77
N TRP A 24 17.32 22.13 13.97
CA TRP A 24 16.60 21.05 14.65
C TRP A 24 15.18 21.44 15.02
N ASP A 25 14.97 22.63 15.56
CA ASP A 25 13.63 23.12 15.91
C ASP A 25 12.76 23.28 14.66
N MET A 26 13.31 23.82 13.58
CA MET A 26 12.58 23.92 12.31
C MET A 26 12.25 22.55 11.73
N PHE A 27 13.15 21.57 11.85
CA PHE A 27 12.90 20.20 11.38
C PHE A 27 11.81 19.51 12.22
N ARG A 28 11.84 19.71 13.53
CA ARG A 28 10.80 19.22 14.46
C ARG A 28 9.43 19.80 14.11
N ASP A 29 9.35 21.08 13.76
CA ASP A 29 8.08 21.71 13.36
C ASP A 29 7.50 21.05 12.09
N ILE A 30 8.35 20.64 11.15
CA ILE A 30 7.92 19.89 9.97
C ILE A 30 7.43 18.49 10.38
N LEU A 31 8.17 17.77 11.22
CA LEU A 31 7.78 16.43 11.66
C LEU A 31 6.41 16.42 12.35
N ILE A 32 6.18 17.37 13.27
CA ILE A 32 4.90 17.51 13.97
C ILE A 32 3.77 17.79 12.96
N TYR A 33 4.01 18.66 11.98
CA TYR A 33 3.04 18.93 10.92
C TYR A 33 2.74 17.68 10.09
N MET A 34 3.77 16.93 9.67
CA MET A 34 3.61 15.71 8.87
C MET A 34 2.89 14.60 9.65
N GLU A 35 3.10 14.50 10.95
CA GLU A 35 2.39 13.58 11.83
C GLU A 35 0.90 13.95 11.91
N HIS A 36 0.58 15.23 12.12
CA HIS A 36 -0.79 15.74 12.15
C HIS A 36 -1.54 15.45 10.83
N GLU A 37 -0.86 15.64 9.70
CA GLU A 37 -1.40 15.37 8.36
C GLU A 37 -1.37 13.86 7.98
N LYS A 38 -0.86 12.98 8.86
CA LYS A 38 -0.68 11.54 8.61
C LYS A 38 0.19 11.23 7.38
N ARG A 39 1.15 12.08 7.08
CA ARG A 39 2.04 12.01 5.92
C ARG A 39 3.50 11.73 6.29
N THR A 40 3.76 11.23 7.49
CA THR A 40 5.12 10.96 8.00
C THR A 40 5.86 9.96 7.11
N SER A 41 5.18 8.90 6.61
CA SER A 41 5.77 7.92 5.69
C SER A 41 6.23 8.56 4.38
N GLU A 42 5.42 9.43 3.79
CA GLU A 42 5.74 10.18 2.57
C GLU A 42 6.96 11.10 2.79
N PHE A 43 7.00 11.77 3.93
CA PHE A 43 8.10 12.65 4.30
C PHE A 43 9.41 11.88 4.46
N LEU A 44 9.39 10.75 5.15
CA LEU A 44 10.56 9.89 5.31
C LEU A 44 11.01 9.30 3.96
N ALA A 45 10.08 8.83 3.14
CA ALA A 45 10.40 8.35 1.79
C ALA A 45 11.08 9.44 0.94
N TYR A 46 10.64 10.69 1.06
CA TYR A 46 11.28 11.82 0.39
C TYR A 46 12.69 12.11 0.94
N LEU A 47 12.88 12.07 2.27
CA LEU A 47 14.18 12.33 2.89
C LEU A 47 15.21 11.26 2.53
N PHE A 48 14.78 10.01 2.48
CA PHE A 48 15.61 8.85 2.17
C PHE A 48 15.58 8.47 0.67
N ASP A 49 15.06 9.32 -0.20
CA ASP A 49 15.14 9.08 -1.65
C ASP A 49 16.60 9.11 -2.11
N PHE A 50 17.03 8.08 -2.86
CA PHE A 50 18.38 7.96 -3.40
C PHE A 50 18.84 9.23 -4.14
N ALA A 51 17.94 9.85 -4.91
CA ALA A 51 18.23 11.08 -5.66
C ALA A 51 18.64 12.28 -4.78
N ARG A 52 18.41 12.20 -3.46
CA ARG A 52 18.79 13.23 -2.50
C ARG A 52 20.22 13.10 -1.97
N PHE A 53 20.81 11.94 -2.15
CA PHE A 53 22.17 11.65 -1.69
C PHE A 53 23.22 12.06 -2.71
N THR A 54 23.07 13.25 -3.29
CA THR A 54 23.97 13.79 -4.32
C THR A 54 25.42 13.87 -3.87
N ALA A 55 25.68 13.99 -2.57
CA ALA A 55 27.02 13.99 -1.99
C ALA A 55 27.75 12.64 -2.14
N LEU A 56 27.01 11.56 -2.47
CA LEU A 56 27.61 10.25 -2.74
C LEU A 56 28.08 10.08 -4.17
N LYS A 57 27.70 10.98 -5.09
CA LYS A 57 27.94 10.86 -6.54
C LYS A 57 29.39 10.59 -6.91
N ASP A 58 30.32 11.17 -6.17
CA ASP A 58 31.76 11.10 -6.46
C ASP A 58 32.50 10.10 -5.54
N ARG A 59 31.76 9.17 -4.90
CA ARG A 59 32.33 8.23 -3.92
C ARG A 59 32.74 6.87 -4.49
N GLY A 60 32.57 6.64 -5.80
CA GLY A 60 32.92 5.38 -6.45
C GLY A 60 32.02 5.02 -7.62
N SER A 61 31.99 3.74 -7.97
CA SER A 61 31.09 3.20 -8.98
C SER A 61 29.63 3.31 -8.54
N ILE A 62 28.67 3.11 -9.48
CA ILE A 62 27.24 3.14 -9.17
C ILE A 62 26.88 2.07 -8.13
N GLU A 63 27.50 0.91 -8.19
CA GLU A 63 27.32 -0.20 -7.25
C GLU A 63 27.78 0.19 -5.85
N GLU A 64 28.98 0.73 -5.73
CA GLU A 64 29.56 1.20 -4.45
C GLU A 64 28.72 2.35 -3.84
N VAL A 65 28.25 3.27 -4.66
CA VAL A 65 27.36 4.35 -4.22
C VAL A 65 26.02 3.82 -3.71
N ARG A 66 25.45 2.80 -4.36
CA ARG A 66 24.21 2.15 -3.90
C ARG A 66 24.41 1.40 -2.58
N GLU A 67 25.52 0.70 -2.45
CA GLU A 67 25.84 -0.02 -1.22
C GLU A 67 26.02 0.95 -0.05
N LEU A 68 26.78 2.03 -0.24
CA LEU A 68 26.95 3.08 0.76
C LEU A 68 25.63 3.75 1.14
N TYR A 69 24.76 4.03 0.16
CA TYR A 69 23.42 4.54 0.41
C TYR A 69 22.60 3.56 1.26
N ASN A 70 22.60 2.28 0.93
CA ASN A 70 21.88 1.26 1.68
C ASN A 70 22.40 1.17 3.14
N GLN A 71 23.72 1.22 3.34
CA GLN A 71 24.32 1.23 4.67
C GLN A 71 23.86 2.45 5.49
N ILE A 72 23.81 3.64 4.88
CA ILE A 72 23.35 4.87 5.54
C ILE A 72 21.89 4.76 5.94
N VAL A 73 21.02 4.28 5.04
CA VAL A 73 19.58 4.13 5.30
C VAL A 73 19.33 3.10 6.38
N GLN A 74 19.98 1.94 6.31
CA GLN A 74 19.84 0.88 7.31
C GLN A 74 20.38 1.32 8.68
N GLY A 75 21.52 2.01 8.71
CA GLY A 75 22.07 2.56 9.96
C GLY A 75 21.17 3.62 10.60
N ALA A 76 20.51 4.45 9.79
CA ALA A 76 19.54 5.42 10.28
C ALA A 76 18.28 4.71 10.83
N LEU A 77 17.76 3.70 10.11
CA LEU A 77 16.61 2.91 10.54
C LEU A 77 16.89 2.17 11.85
N GLN A 78 18.08 1.58 11.98
CA GLN A 78 18.49 0.92 13.22
C GLN A 78 18.46 1.89 14.41
N LYS A 79 19.06 3.07 14.27
CA LYS A 79 19.05 4.08 15.35
C LYS A 79 17.66 4.57 15.71
N ILE A 80 16.77 4.70 14.73
CA ILE A 80 15.36 5.04 14.96
C ILE A 80 14.68 3.91 15.77
N ASN A 81 14.92 2.66 15.41
CA ASN A 81 14.33 1.50 16.07
C ASN A 81 14.88 1.26 17.48
N GLU A 82 16.14 1.60 17.73
CA GLU A 82 16.70 1.60 19.09
C GLU A 82 15.91 2.55 20.03
N ILE A 83 15.45 3.69 19.52
CA ILE A 83 14.60 4.62 20.26
C ILE A 83 13.17 4.06 20.41
N PHE A 84 12.62 3.52 19.33
CA PHE A 84 11.25 3.00 19.30
C PHE A 84 11.07 1.71 20.11
N MET A 85 12.14 0.97 20.38
CA MET A 85 12.11 -0.24 21.21
C MET A 85 11.45 0.02 22.58
N PHE A 86 11.68 1.19 23.18
CA PHE A 86 11.10 1.56 24.48
C PHE A 86 9.57 1.82 24.41
N SER A 87 9.03 2.09 23.23
CA SER A 87 7.58 2.23 23.02
C SER A 87 6.92 0.95 22.49
N GLY A 88 7.67 -0.15 22.35
CA GLY A 88 7.16 -1.38 21.77
C GLY A 88 6.79 -1.26 20.28
N THR A 89 7.36 -0.27 19.59
CA THR A 89 7.14 -0.02 18.18
C THR A 89 8.43 -0.16 17.40
N GLU A 90 8.32 -0.39 16.10
CA GLU A 90 9.45 -0.39 15.19
C GLU A 90 9.07 0.23 13.85
N MET A 91 10.05 0.82 13.19
CA MET A 91 9.92 1.34 11.84
C MET A 91 10.50 0.34 10.84
N ARG A 92 9.75 0.00 9.83
CA ARG A 92 10.18 -0.89 8.72
C ARG A 92 10.06 -0.18 7.39
N ILE A 93 10.89 -0.58 6.44
CA ILE A 93 10.75 -0.18 5.05
C ILE A 93 10.06 -1.32 4.30
N VAL A 94 8.85 -1.05 3.82
CA VAL A 94 8.05 -1.98 3.04
C VAL A 94 7.71 -1.30 1.71
N ASN A 95 8.14 -1.89 0.59
CA ASN A 95 7.94 -1.30 -0.75
C ASN A 95 8.39 0.16 -0.88
N LYS A 96 9.54 0.49 -0.33
CA LYS A 96 10.10 1.87 -0.28
C LYS A 96 9.29 2.86 0.57
N GLN A 97 8.32 2.40 1.35
CA GLN A 97 7.58 3.20 2.31
C GLN A 97 8.06 2.91 3.73
N PHE A 98 8.07 3.96 4.55
CA PHE A 98 8.37 3.84 5.98
C PHE A 98 7.07 3.57 6.73
N VAL A 99 6.99 2.42 7.38
CA VAL A 99 5.82 1.97 8.14
C VAL A 99 6.20 1.84 9.60
N LEU A 100 5.42 2.48 10.48
CA LEU A 100 5.54 2.29 11.93
C LEU A 100 4.57 1.16 12.33
N CYS A 101 5.09 0.12 12.97
CA CYS A 101 4.31 -1.03 13.44
C CYS A 101 4.71 -1.40 14.87
N LYS A 102 3.93 -2.24 15.53
CA LYS A 102 4.33 -2.80 16.83
C LYS A 102 5.50 -3.74 16.63
N ALA A 103 6.46 -3.73 17.54
CA ALA A 103 7.61 -4.61 17.48
C ALA A 103 7.16 -6.09 17.46
N GLY A 104 7.66 -6.86 16.49
CA GLY A 104 7.26 -8.26 16.28
C GLY A 104 5.90 -8.46 15.62
N GLU A 105 5.20 -7.41 15.20
CA GLU A 105 3.95 -7.53 14.46
C GLU A 105 4.20 -7.96 13.01
N GLU A 106 3.36 -8.89 12.51
CA GLU A 106 3.38 -9.20 11.09
C GLU A 106 2.86 -7.97 10.31
N VAL A 107 3.72 -7.41 9.47
CA VAL A 107 3.31 -6.27 8.65
C VAL A 107 2.30 -6.77 7.62
N VAL A 108 1.08 -6.27 7.71
CA VAL A 108 0.14 -6.34 6.60
C VAL A 108 0.82 -5.62 5.44
N TYR A 109 0.87 -6.26 4.28
CA TYR A 109 1.44 -5.68 3.06
C TYR A 109 0.91 -4.25 2.93
N SER A 110 1.80 -3.24 3.04
CA SER A 110 1.35 -1.87 2.97
C SER A 110 0.76 -1.64 1.59
N ALA A 111 -0.43 -1.10 1.59
CA ALA A 111 -1.21 -0.88 0.39
C ALA A 111 -0.33 -0.35 -0.75
N PRO A 112 -0.56 -0.89 -1.93
CA PRO A 112 0.09 -0.41 -3.13
C PRO A 112 -0.07 1.09 -3.28
N LYS A 113 0.71 1.69 -4.18
CA LYS A 113 0.62 3.08 -4.62
C LYS A 113 -0.75 3.40 -5.23
N VAL A 114 -1.80 3.15 -4.48
CA VAL A 114 -3.19 3.55 -4.78
C VAL A 114 -3.31 5.08 -4.87
N HIS A 115 -2.19 5.81 -4.64
CA HIS A 115 -2.06 7.25 -4.90
C HIS A 115 -2.37 7.66 -6.35
N ILE A 116 -2.35 6.72 -7.29
CA ILE A 116 -2.71 6.95 -8.70
C ILE A 116 -4.23 6.94 -8.89
N VAL A 117 -4.99 6.34 -7.97
CA VAL A 117 -6.44 6.29 -8.03
C VAL A 117 -7.01 7.57 -7.43
N THR A 118 -7.75 8.34 -8.24
CA THR A 118 -8.45 9.56 -7.78
C THR A 118 -9.61 9.25 -6.84
N ASN A 119 -10.04 8.00 -6.75
CA ASN A 119 -11.12 7.57 -5.86
C ASN A 119 -10.60 7.44 -4.42
N GLN A 120 -10.98 8.38 -3.56
CA GLN A 120 -10.60 8.42 -2.14
C GLN A 120 -11.02 7.15 -1.39
N TYR A 121 -12.19 6.59 -1.72
CA TYR A 121 -12.70 5.38 -1.05
C TYR A 121 -11.77 4.17 -1.25
N ILE A 122 -11.27 3.97 -2.48
CA ILE A 122 -10.32 2.88 -2.77
C ILE A 122 -9.02 3.07 -1.97
N ARG A 123 -8.55 4.31 -1.84
CA ARG A 123 -7.32 4.61 -1.07
C ARG A 123 -7.43 4.37 0.42
N GLU A 124 -8.64 4.49 0.97
CA GLU A 124 -8.90 4.29 2.40
C GLU A 124 -9.13 2.83 2.78
N LEU A 125 -9.53 1.98 1.82
CA LEU A 125 -9.86 0.57 2.11
C LEU A 125 -8.72 -0.22 2.77
N PRO A 126 -7.45 -0.11 2.35
CA PRO A 126 -6.34 -0.80 3.00
C PRO A 126 -6.16 -0.43 4.47
N GLU A 127 -6.30 0.85 4.82
CA GLU A 127 -6.21 1.29 6.22
C GLU A 127 -7.38 0.76 7.06
N ARG A 128 -8.58 0.69 6.47
CA ARG A 128 -9.74 0.08 7.12
C ARG A 128 -9.56 -1.42 7.33
N ILE A 129 -8.97 -2.14 6.36
CA ILE A 129 -8.64 -3.56 6.48
C ILE A 129 -7.63 -3.77 7.62
N LYS A 130 -6.62 -2.91 7.72
CA LYS A 130 -5.64 -2.96 8.79
C LYS A 130 -6.28 -2.77 10.17
N GLY A 131 -7.17 -1.78 10.32
CA GLY A 131 -7.93 -1.56 11.54
C GLY A 131 -8.78 -2.76 11.96
N ASP A 132 -9.38 -3.47 11.00
CA ASP A 132 -10.17 -4.68 11.27
C ASP A 132 -9.28 -5.85 11.72
N ILE A 133 -8.07 -5.98 11.19
CA ILE A 133 -7.10 -6.99 11.65
C ILE A 133 -6.69 -6.69 13.10
N GLU A 134 -6.42 -5.43 13.43
CA GLU A 134 -6.06 -5.00 14.78
C GLU A 134 -7.19 -5.22 15.79
N SER A 135 -8.44 -4.99 15.38
CA SER A 135 -9.63 -5.25 16.18
C SER A 135 -10.10 -6.72 16.18
N GLN A 136 -9.40 -7.60 15.47
CA GLN A 136 -9.72 -9.03 15.30
C GLN A 136 -11.07 -9.29 14.60
N ASP A 137 -11.59 -8.33 13.85
CA ASP A 137 -12.78 -8.50 13.01
C ASP A 137 -12.42 -9.10 11.63
N TYR A 138 -12.07 -10.37 11.63
CA TYR A 138 -11.59 -11.06 10.43
C TYR A 138 -12.66 -11.22 9.34
N ASN A 139 -13.94 -11.22 9.71
CA ASN A 139 -15.04 -11.25 8.73
C ASN A 139 -15.14 -9.92 7.96
N SER A 140 -14.93 -8.80 8.65
CA SER A 140 -14.84 -7.47 8.04
C SER A 140 -13.64 -7.38 7.11
N VAL A 141 -12.47 -7.96 7.49
CA VAL A 141 -11.29 -8.05 6.61
C VAL A 141 -11.62 -8.71 5.28
N ILE A 142 -12.28 -9.87 5.29
CA ILE A 142 -12.69 -10.59 4.06
C ILE A 142 -13.61 -9.71 3.21
N THR A 143 -14.62 -9.11 3.83
CA THR A 143 -15.60 -8.26 3.15
C THR A 143 -14.93 -7.05 2.49
N LYS A 144 -14.06 -6.35 3.21
CA LYS A 144 -13.34 -5.16 2.70
C LYS A 144 -12.30 -5.52 1.64
N SER A 145 -11.63 -6.67 1.78
CA SER A 145 -10.69 -7.17 0.76
C SER A 145 -11.39 -7.45 -0.56
N ARG A 146 -12.58 -8.06 -0.51
CA ARG A 146 -13.43 -8.25 -1.70
C ARG A 146 -13.87 -6.90 -2.28
N THR A 147 -14.34 -5.97 -1.44
CA THR A 147 -14.74 -4.62 -1.87
C THR A 147 -13.58 -3.89 -2.55
N LEU A 148 -12.34 -4.01 -2.03
CA LEU A 148 -11.16 -3.45 -2.67
C LEU A 148 -10.98 -3.97 -4.10
N LEU A 149 -11.09 -5.29 -4.31
CA LEU A 149 -10.97 -5.87 -5.64
C LEU A 149 -12.10 -5.39 -6.57
N GLU A 150 -13.36 -5.40 -6.11
CA GLU A 150 -14.51 -4.93 -6.89
C GLU A 150 -14.34 -3.47 -7.33
N GLU A 151 -13.98 -2.57 -6.41
CA GLU A 151 -13.81 -1.14 -6.68
C GLU A 151 -12.65 -0.86 -7.65
N VAL A 152 -11.54 -1.58 -7.51
CA VAL A 152 -10.38 -1.44 -8.43
C VAL A 152 -10.76 -1.92 -9.83
N LEU A 153 -11.44 -3.04 -9.96
CA LEU A 153 -11.90 -3.57 -11.26
C LEU A 153 -12.87 -2.60 -11.94
N ILE A 154 -13.87 -2.09 -11.20
CA ILE A 154 -14.82 -1.10 -11.71
C ILE A 154 -14.07 0.17 -12.17
N TYR A 155 -13.15 0.66 -11.35
CA TYR A 155 -12.34 1.82 -11.69
C TYR A 155 -11.56 1.63 -13.01
N ILE A 156 -10.95 0.45 -13.21
CA ILE A 156 -10.21 0.13 -14.44
C ILE A 156 -11.15 0.12 -15.64
N ILE A 157 -12.29 -0.57 -15.54
CA ILE A 157 -13.28 -0.65 -16.62
C ILE A 157 -13.74 0.76 -16.99
N GLU A 158 -14.16 1.58 -16.02
CA GLU A 158 -14.62 2.96 -16.27
C GLU A 158 -13.53 3.86 -16.86
N LYS A 159 -12.27 3.69 -16.45
CA LYS A 159 -11.15 4.45 -17.02
C LYS A 159 -10.83 4.07 -18.45
N THR A 160 -10.99 2.80 -18.81
CA THR A 160 -10.70 2.28 -20.15
C THR A 160 -11.86 2.53 -21.11
N THR A 161 -13.10 2.26 -20.69
CA THR A 161 -14.29 2.42 -21.55
C THR A 161 -14.81 3.86 -21.61
N LYS A 162 -14.48 4.71 -20.64
CA LYS A 162 -15.04 6.06 -20.41
C LYS A 162 -16.53 6.06 -20.09
N GLU A 163 -17.10 4.91 -19.77
CA GLU A 163 -18.50 4.72 -19.41
C GLU A 163 -18.64 4.31 -17.94
N ARG A 164 -19.77 4.70 -17.32
CA ARG A 164 -20.06 4.29 -15.95
C ARG A 164 -20.46 2.82 -15.90
N TYR A 165 -19.75 2.04 -15.09
CA TYR A 165 -20.01 0.61 -14.93
C TYR A 165 -21.15 0.36 -13.94
N LYS A 166 -22.13 -0.44 -14.35
CA LYS A 166 -23.24 -0.87 -13.47
C LYS A 166 -22.93 -2.26 -12.91
N SER A 167 -22.26 -2.29 -11.76
CA SER A 167 -21.97 -3.54 -11.06
C SER A 167 -23.26 -4.20 -10.54
N LYS A 168 -23.31 -5.54 -10.63
CA LYS A 168 -24.32 -6.39 -9.99
C LYS A 168 -23.75 -7.12 -8.76
N GLY A 169 -22.57 -6.74 -8.27
CA GLY A 169 -21.93 -7.34 -7.09
C GLY A 169 -21.35 -8.74 -7.31
N ASP A 170 -21.14 -9.15 -8.57
CA ASP A 170 -20.45 -10.40 -8.93
C ASP A 170 -18.97 -10.12 -9.25
N LEU A 171 -18.10 -10.33 -8.26
CA LEU A 171 -16.66 -10.09 -8.38
C LEU A 171 -16.03 -10.88 -9.55
N VAL A 172 -16.42 -12.15 -9.72
CA VAL A 172 -15.84 -13.01 -10.76
C VAL A 172 -16.21 -12.52 -12.15
N ARG A 173 -17.45 -12.08 -12.31
CA ARG A 173 -17.93 -11.51 -13.57
C ARG A 173 -17.21 -10.21 -13.91
N ILE A 174 -17.10 -9.28 -12.94
CA ILE A 174 -16.39 -8.00 -13.14
C ILE A 174 -14.93 -8.27 -13.52
N TYR A 175 -14.29 -9.22 -12.85
CA TYR A 175 -12.92 -9.62 -13.16
C TYR A 175 -12.77 -10.17 -14.57
N ASN A 176 -13.68 -11.03 -15.03
CA ASN A 176 -13.63 -11.56 -16.38
C ASN A 176 -13.78 -10.45 -17.44
N GLU A 177 -14.72 -9.52 -17.24
CA GLU A 177 -14.94 -8.39 -18.13
C GLU A 177 -13.68 -7.48 -18.19
N MET A 178 -13.08 -7.16 -17.03
CA MET A 178 -11.84 -6.38 -16.99
C MET A 178 -10.68 -7.09 -17.68
N ARG A 179 -10.51 -8.39 -17.43
CA ARG A 179 -9.44 -9.20 -18.03
C ARG A 179 -9.55 -9.27 -19.56
N ASP A 180 -10.78 -9.33 -20.07
CA ASP A 180 -11.02 -9.31 -21.52
C ASP A 180 -10.68 -7.93 -22.12
N LEU A 181 -11.11 -6.87 -21.44
CA LEU A 181 -10.86 -5.49 -21.85
C LEU A 181 -9.36 -5.13 -21.86
N MET A 182 -8.60 -5.65 -20.89
CA MET A 182 -7.17 -5.38 -20.73
C MET A 182 -6.27 -6.44 -21.38
N HIS A 183 -6.82 -7.33 -22.21
CA HIS A 183 -6.08 -8.41 -22.89
C HIS A 183 -5.22 -9.29 -21.97
N MET A 184 -5.69 -9.53 -20.74
CA MET A 184 -4.97 -10.25 -19.68
C MET A 184 -5.31 -11.74 -19.60
N LYS A 185 -5.93 -12.31 -20.63
CA LYS A 185 -6.14 -13.76 -20.70
C LYS A 185 -4.83 -14.47 -21.03
N PRO A 186 -4.57 -15.65 -20.41
CA PRO A 186 -3.44 -16.50 -20.82
C PRO A 186 -3.46 -16.76 -22.32
N GLN A 187 -2.31 -16.60 -22.97
CA GLN A 187 -2.16 -16.80 -24.42
C GLN A 187 -1.15 -17.92 -24.69
N SER A 188 -1.32 -18.64 -25.79
CA SER A 188 -0.49 -19.78 -26.12
C SER A 188 0.95 -19.42 -26.47
N ASP A 189 1.19 -18.19 -26.93
CA ASP A 189 2.49 -17.61 -27.27
C ASP A 189 3.24 -17.00 -26.09
N TRP A 190 2.59 -16.88 -24.93
CA TRP A 190 3.22 -16.36 -23.72
C TRP A 190 4.01 -17.46 -23.00
N ASP A 191 5.05 -17.02 -22.26
CA ASP A 191 5.80 -17.92 -21.38
C ASP A 191 4.85 -18.67 -20.44
N LYS A 192 5.01 -20.00 -20.36
CA LYS A 192 4.16 -20.88 -19.55
C LYS A 192 4.08 -20.40 -18.08
N ARG A 193 5.19 -19.90 -17.52
CA ARG A 193 5.27 -19.42 -16.13
C ARG A 193 4.44 -18.17 -15.92
N VAL A 194 4.39 -17.27 -16.92
CA VAL A 194 3.52 -16.07 -16.89
C VAL A 194 2.06 -16.49 -16.90
N ASN A 195 1.69 -17.43 -17.77
CA ASN A 195 0.34 -17.98 -17.80
C ASN A 195 -0.05 -18.67 -16.48
N GLU A 196 0.88 -19.35 -15.82
CA GLU A 196 0.65 -19.96 -14.50
C GLU A 196 0.41 -18.89 -13.40
N LEU A 197 1.15 -17.76 -13.43
CA LEU A 197 0.91 -16.64 -12.52
C LEU A 197 -0.47 -16.01 -12.73
N LEU A 198 -0.88 -15.76 -13.98
CA LEU A 198 -2.21 -15.23 -14.29
C LEU A 198 -3.32 -16.17 -13.84
N ASN A 199 -3.13 -17.49 -14.01
CA ASN A 199 -4.04 -18.49 -13.48
C ASN A 199 -4.06 -18.49 -11.94
N GLY A 200 -2.93 -18.20 -11.28
CA GLY A 200 -2.84 -18.01 -9.83
C GLY A 200 -3.70 -16.83 -9.37
N ILE A 201 -3.63 -15.69 -10.05
CA ILE A 201 -4.49 -14.52 -9.77
C ILE A 201 -5.97 -14.88 -9.91
N ASN A 202 -6.34 -15.60 -10.99
CA ASN A 202 -7.73 -16.06 -11.19
C ASN A 202 -8.22 -16.93 -10.01
N ARG A 203 -7.37 -17.81 -9.49
CA ARG A 203 -7.71 -18.64 -8.30
C ARG A 203 -7.88 -17.79 -7.05
N ILE A 204 -7.04 -16.78 -6.83
CA ILE A 204 -7.17 -15.84 -5.69
C ILE A 204 -8.51 -15.11 -5.76
N VAL A 205 -8.88 -14.54 -6.91
CA VAL A 205 -10.14 -13.82 -7.09
C VAL A 205 -11.35 -14.73 -6.80
N ASN A 206 -11.33 -15.94 -7.32
CA ASN A 206 -12.41 -16.93 -7.07
C ASN A 206 -12.49 -17.31 -5.58
N ALA A 207 -11.34 -17.50 -4.90
CA ALA A 207 -11.30 -17.81 -3.48
C ALA A 207 -11.89 -16.67 -2.64
N VAL A 208 -11.47 -15.42 -2.89
CA VAL A 208 -12.00 -14.23 -2.20
C VAL A 208 -13.51 -14.06 -2.46
N ALA A 209 -13.97 -14.31 -3.70
CA ALA A 209 -15.37 -14.25 -4.05
C ALA A 209 -16.22 -15.28 -3.26
N SER A 210 -15.70 -16.51 -3.13
CA SER A 210 -16.41 -17.60 -2.43
C SER A 210 -16.43 -17.43 -0.92
N MET A 211 -15.35 -16.92 -0.31
CA MET A 211 -15.26 -16.73 1.15
C MET A 211 -16.36 -15.80 1.69
N ARG A 212 -16.69 -14.71 1.00
CA ARG A 212 -17.78 -13.82 1.42
C ARG A 212 -19.14 -14.54 1.41
N ASN A 213 -19.40 -15.34 0.37
CA ASN A 213 -20.68 -16.01 0.22
C ASN A 213 -20.97 -17.00 1.37
N MET A 214 -19.91 -17.55 1.97
CA MET A 214 -20.00 -18.46 3.11
C MET A 214 -20.11 -17.76 4.47
N ASN A 215 -19.68 -16.49 4.58
CA ASN A 215 -19.65 -15.73 5.83
C ASN A 215 -20.69 -14.59 5.89
N SER A 216 -21.58 -14.47 4.89
CA SER A 216 -22.60 -13.43 4.86
C SER A 216 -23.72 -13.74 5.87
N ASP A 217 -23.98 -12.81 6.79
CA ASP A 217 -25.12 -12.89 7.71
C ASP A 217 -26.48 -12.75 7.03
N ALA A 218 -26.50 -12.44 5.73
CA ALA A 218 -27.73 -12.26 4.94
C ALA A 218 -28.46 -13.57 4.65
N HIS A 219 -27.78 -14.73 4.77
CA HIS A 219 -28.42 -16.06 4.60
C HIS A 219 -27.89 -16.99 5.69
N GLY A 220 -28.77 -17.58 6.49
CA GLY A 220 -28.41 -18.54 7.52
C GLY A 220 -27.69 -19.76 6.93
N VAL A 221 -26.39 -19.88 7.14
CA VAL A 221 -25.53 -20.96 6.58
C VAL A 221 -25.45 -22.19 7.50
N GLY A 222 -26.16 -22.19 8.64
CA GLY A 222 -26.15 -23.31 9.59
C GLY A 222 -24.76 -23.62 10.15
N THR A 223 -24.40 -24.90 10.27
CA THR A 223 -23.12 -25.38 10.84
C THR A 223 -21.93 -25.28 9.89
N GLY A 224 -22.10 -24.78 8.67
CA GLY A 224 -21.05 -24.70 7.64
C GLY A 224 -20.20 -23.41 7.64
N ARG A 225 -20.29 -22.56 8.68
CA ARG A 225 -19.46 -21.35 8.76
C ARG A 225 -17.98 -21.72 8.91
N ILE A 226 -17.16 -21.19 8.00
CA ILE A 226 -15.69 -21.27 8.13
C ILE A 226 -15.29 -20.25 9.20
N THR A 227 -14.62 -20.72 10.25
CA THR A 227 -13.98 -19.82 11.21
C THR A 227 -12.70 -19.29 10.58
N ILE A 228 -12.68 -18.00 10.29
CA ILE A 228 -11.48 -17.29 9.78
C ILE A 228 -10.67 -16.85 10.99
N ASN A 229 -9.40 -17.23 11.04
CA ASN A 229 -8.45 -16.74 12.02
C ASN A 229 -7.54 -15.64 11.42
N LYS A 230 -6.67 -15.07 12.25
CA LYS A 230 -5.74 -13.99 11.85
C LYS A 230 -4.91 -14.36 10.62
N ARG A 231 -4.43 -15.60 10.54
CA ARG A 231 -3.54 -16.06 9.45
C ARG A 231 -4.26 -16.06 8.10
N GLU A 232 -5.48 -16.60 8.05
CA GLU A 232 -6.29 -16.59 6.82
C GLU A 232 -6.72 -15.17 6.45
N ALA A 233 -7.12 -14.35 7.43
CA ALA A 233 -7.47 -12.95 7.19
C ALA A 233 -6.30 -12.16 6.59
N LEU A 234 -5.09 -12.33 7.12
CA LEU A 234 -3.87 -11.72 6.58
C LEU A 234 -3.56 -12.21 5.16
N LEU A 235 -3.73 -13.51 4.89
CA LEU A 235 -3.51 -14.06 3.56
C LEU A 235 -4.46 -13.42 2.54
N VAL A 236 -5.75 -13.32 2.87
CA VAL A 236 -6.76 -12.71 1.99
C VAL A 236 -6.47 -11.22 1.77
N ALA A 237 -6.19 -10.48 2.84
CA ALA A 237 -5.88 -9.05 2.75
C ALA A 237 -4.66 -8.80 1.85
N ASN A 238 -3.54 -9.47 2.13
CA ASN A 238 -2.30 -9.30 1.38
C ASN A 238 -2.42 -9.73 -0.09
N SER A 239 -3.10 -10.85 -0.35
CA SER A 239 -3.36 -11.32 -1.72
C SER A 239 -4.22 -10.34 -2.50
N SER A 240 -5.27 -9.80 -1.88
CA SER A 240 -6.17 -8.84 -2.53
C SER A 240 -5.46 -7.51 -2.82
N MET A 241 -4.63 -7.03 -1.91
CA MET A 241 -3.84 -5.82 -2.12
C MET A 241 -2.82 -6.01 -3.24
N MET A 242 -2.08 -7.12 -3.26
CA MET A 242 -1.12 -7.45 -4.31
C MET A 242 -1.77 -7.52 -5.69
N VAL A 243 -2.93 -8.17 -5.80
CA VAL A 243 -3.68 -8.29 -7.05
C VAL A 243 -4.22 -6.93 -7.51
N ALA A 244 -4.76 -6.12 -6.60
CA ALA A 244 -5.22 -4.76 -6.90
C ALA A 244 -4.09 -3.88 -7.43
N GLU A 245 -2.90 -3.95 -6.81
CA GLU A 245 -1.70 -3.22 -7.27
C GLU A 245 -1.28 -3.63 -8.67
N TYR A 246 -1.21 -4.93 -8.91
CA TYR A 246 -0.86 -5.45 -10.22
C TYR A 246 -1.81 -4.91 -11.30
N TRP A 247 -3.12 -4.97 -11.11
CA TRP A 247 -4.08 -4.46 -12.09
C TRP A 247 -3.95 -2.96 -12.33
N LEU A 248 -3.75 -2.17 -11.27
CA LEU A 248 -3.53 -0.73 -11.41
C LEU A 248 -2.21 -0.42 -12.15
N SER A 249 -1.18 -1.25 -11.97
CA SER A 249 0.08 -1.09 -12.70
C SER A 249 -0.07 -1.36 -14.20
N VAL A 250 -0.89 -2.36 -14.59
CA VAL A 250 -1.20 -2.65 -15.99
C VAL A 250 -1.93 -1.46 -16.63
N LEU A 251 -2.96 -0.91 -15.97
CA LEU A 251 -3.69 0.27 -16.48
C LEU A 251 -2.77 1.47 -16.75
N ASN A 252 -1.71 1.64 -15.96
CA ASN A 252 -0.78 2.76 -16.12
C ASN A 252 0.23 2.54 -17.25
N ASN A 253 0.62 1.30 -17.51
CA ASN A 253 1.57 0.96 -18.56
C ASN A 253 0.95 1.02 -19.98
N GLU A 254 -0.38 0.89 -20.11
CA GLU A 254 -1.07 1.08 -21.40
C GLU A 254 -1.14 2.55 -21.86
N LYS A 255 -0.70 3.50 -21.04
CA LYS A 255 -0.70 4.94 -21.35
C LYS A 255 0.65 5.48 -21.79
N GLY A 256 1.68 4.65 -21.87
CA GLY A 256 3.03 4.92 -22.39
C GLY A 256 3.24 4.33 -23.74
#